data_a60729e6b9a8bd190d6951154efe40fe
#
_entry.id   a60729e6b9a8bd190d6951154efe40fe
#
_cell.length_a   1.000
_cell.length_b   1.000
_cell.length_c   1.000
_cell.angle_alpha   90.00
_cell.angle_beta   90.00
_cell.angle_gamma   90.00
#
_symmetry.space_group_name_H-M   'P 1'
#
loop_
_entity.id
_entity.type
_entity.pdbx_description
1 polymer ?
#
loop_
_entity_poly.entity_id
_entity_poly.type
_entity_poly.pdbx_seq_one_letter_code
_entity_poly.pdbx_strand_id
1 'polypeptide(L)'
;PLLQSSAASDVYKRQITLFIVSLITFVGVEVLPGDACTTYLEREAYGAALEACYKRLGLDIPAYERYVSWAIGVIQGDFGYSLSGEMKINDVLGPRVKNSLVLASASILIGIPIALLLGIITALWRDKMPDIIISTFTIFSMTIPEFISATLLILIVAIWLEWLPGIVIVPTGASVSELLPNIILPVIAISMIMTAHMARMVRSSVIQVMASDYVQMAILKGVPYWKMVFKHVLPNALLPAINVVALTIAWLLGGVVVTEVVFNYPGLGRLVIESISNRDLPVVQALAIILASIYVIINLIADLLTLMLNPRLKSLQIKK
;
A
#
# COMPACT_ATOMS: atom_id res chain seq x y z
N PRO A 1 -14.34 -15.88 25.09
CA PRO A 1 -13.31 -16.82 24.59
C PRO A 1 -13.20 -16.84 23.07
N LEU A 2 -14.33 -16.88 22.33
CA LEU A 2 -14.29 -16.98 20.85
C LEU A 2 -13.62 -15.79 20.15
N LEU A 3 -13.82 -14.56 20.61
CA LEU A 3 -13.17 -13.37 20.03
C LEU A 3 -11.69 -13.26 20.41
N GLN A 4 -11.31 -13.70 21.61
CA GLN A 4 -9.90 -13.80 21.99
C GLN A 4 -9.18 -14.90 21.21
N SER A 5 -9.85 -16.04 20.96
CA SER A 5 -9.32 -17.10 20.11
C SER A 5 -9.21 -16.67 18.63
N SER A 6 -10.14 -15.85 18.13
CA SER A 6 -10.09 -15.28 16.78
C SER A 6 -8.92 -14.30 16.63
N ALA A 7 -8.78 -13.33 17.54
CA ALA A 7 -7.68 -12.37 17.48
C ALA A 7 -6.31 -13.04 17.62
N ALA A 8 -6.16 -14.00 18.53
CA ALA A 8 -4.93 -14.79 18.65
C ALA A 8 -4.66 -15.61 17.39
N SER A 9 -5.69 -16.23 16.81
CA SER A 9 -5.59 -16.97 15.54
C SER A 9 -5.13 -16.05 14.38
N ASP A 10 -5.61 -14.81 14.33
CA ASP A 10 -5.26 -13.87 13.26
C ASP A 10 -3.83 -13.35 13.40
N VAL A 11 -3.35 -13.11 14.62
CA VAL A 11 -1.93 -12.81 14.89
C VAL A 11 -1.04 -13.98 14.47
N TYR A 12 -1.44 -15.20 14.82
CA TYR A 12 -0.68 -16.40 14.46
C TYR A 12 -0.60 -16.63 12.96
N LYS A 13 -1.71 -16.47 12.25
CA LYS A 13 -1.73 -16.53 10.77
C LYS A 13 -0.76 -15.53 10.14
N ARG A 14 -0.68 -14.31 10.66
CA ARG A 14 0.21 -13.26 10.15
C ARG A 14 1.68 -13.60 10.39
N GLN A 15 2.02 -14.15 11.54
CA GLN A 15 3.37 -14.62 11.83
C GLN A 15 3.77 -15.75 10.87
N ILE A 16 2.87 -16.72 10.65
CA ILE A 16 3.07 -17.79 9.68
C ILE A 16 3.26 -17.22 8.26
N THR A 17 2.46 -16.23 7.88
CA THR A 17 2.58 -15.58 6.57
C THR A 17 3.96 -14.94 6.40
N LEU A 18 4.45 -14.17 7.39
CA LEU A 18 5.79 -13.57 7.33
C LEU A 18 6.89 -14.65 7.26
N PHE A 19 6.74 -15.71 8.05
CA PHE A 19 7.68 -16.84 8.00
C PHE A 19 7.70 -17.51 6.62
N ILE A 20 6.53 -17.78 6.04
CA ILE A 20 6.42 -18.38 4.70
C ILE A 20 7.02 -17.44 3.64
N VAL A 21 6.72 -16.14 3.71
CA VAL A 21 7.29 -15.14 2.79
C VAL A 21 8.82 -15.12 2.91
N SER A 22 9.38 -15.13 4.13
CA SER A 22 10.82 -15.14 4.34
C SER A 22 11.48 -16.39 3.73
N LEU A 23 10.85 -17.55 3.93
CA LEU A 23 11.34 -18.82 3.38
C LEU A 23 11.27 -18.85 1.86
N ILE A 24 10.12 -18.45 1.28
CA ILE A 24 9.94 -18.41 -0.19
C ILE A 24 10.94 -17.43 -0.82
N THR A 25 11.13 -16.26 -0.22
CA THR A 25 12.05 -15.25 -0.74
C THR A 25 13.49 -15.75 -0.69
N PHE A 26 13.90 -16.36 0.43
CA PHE A 26 15.24 -16.92 0.58
C PHE A 26 15.47 -18.06 -0.41
N VAL A 27 14.56 -19.05 -0.44
CA VAL A 27 14.66 -20.21 -1.36
C VAL A 27 14.60 -19.74 -2.81
N GLY A 28 13.76 -18.76 -3.12
CA GLY A 28 13.64 -18.17 -4.46
C GLY A 28 14.98 -17.61 -4.95
N VAL A 29 15.72 -16.91 -4.08
CA VAL A 29 17.05 -16.40 -4.41
C VAL A 29 18.08 -17.53 -4.53
N GLU A 30 18.00 -18.54 -3.68
CA GLU A 30 18.92 -19.68 -3.68
C GLU A 30 18.78 -20.59 -4.93
N VAL A 31 17.57 -20.73 -5.46
CA VAL A 31 17.27 -21.59 -6.61
C VAL A 31 17.52 -20.89 -7.95
N LEU A 32 17.72 -19.57 -7.95
CA LEU A 32 18.03 -18.84 -9.19
C LEU A 32 19.30 -19.40 -9.85
N PRO A 33 19.28 -19.64 -11.18
CA PRO A 33 20.44 -20.15 -11.89
C PRO A 33 21.60 -19.14 -11.85
N GLY A 34 22.76 -19.60 -11.36
CA GLY A 34 23.91 -18.75 -11.02
C GLY A 34 23.81 -18.27 -9.58
N ASP A 35 24.96 -18.19 -8.89
CA ASP A 35 24.99 -17.57 -7.56
C ASP A 35 24.94 -16.04 -7.67
N ALA A 36 24.60 -15.38 -6.55
CA ALA A 36 24.46 -13.94 -6.49
C ALA A 36 25.75 -13.19 -6.92
N CYS A 37 26.92 -13.76 -6.61
CA CYS A 37 28.20 -13.15 -6.92
C CYS A 37 28.58 -13.29 -8.40
N THR A 38 28.42 -14.47 -8.99
CA THR A 38 28.69 -14.67 -10.42
C THR A 38 27.74 -13.84 -11.30
N THR A 39 26.49 -13.76 -10.86
CA THR A 39 25.46 -12.98 -11.57
C THR A 39 25.72 -11.48 -11.46
N TYR A 40 26.17 -10.98 -10.31
CA TYR A 40 26.47 -9.58 -10.07
C TYR A 40 27.78 -9.13 -10.75
N LEU A 41 28.85 -9.91 -10.58
CA LEU A 41 30.19 -9.59 -11.12
C LEU A 41 30.31 -9.79 -12.64
N GLU A 42 29.41 -10.57 -13.22
CA GLU A 42 29.39 -10.88 -14.67
C GLU A 42 30.78 -11.25 -15.22
N ARG A 43 31.41 -10.33 -15.96
CA ARG A 43 32.73 -10.54 -16.58
C ARG A 43 33.89 -10.52 -15.59
N GLU A 44 33.68 -9.98 -14.37
CA GLU A 44 34.71 -9.92 -13.32
C GLU A 44 34.58 -11.05 -12.29
N ALA A 45 33.69 -12.05 -12.56
CA ALA A 45 33.41 -13.17 -11.68
C ALA A 45 34.56 -14.20 -11.65
N TYR A 46 35.78 -13.77 -11.34
CA TYR A 46 36.95 -14.65 -11.17
C TYR A 46 37.95 -14.10 -10.13
N GLY A 47 38.80 -15.01 -9.62
CA GLY A 47 39.88 -14.67 -8.69
C GLY A 47 39.43 -14.02 -7.38
N ALA A 48 40.18 -13.06 -6.91
CA ALA A 48 40.00 -12.42 -5.60
C ALA A 48 38.65 -11.68 -5.45
N ALA A 49 38.10 -11.14 -6.53
CA ALA A 49 36.82 -10.43 -6.48
C ALA A 49 35.67 -11.41 -6.19
N LEU A 50 35.65 -12.57 -6.82
CA LEU A 50 34.66 -13.61 -6.58
C LEU A 50 34.75 -14.19 -5.16
N GLU A 51 35.99 -14.48 -4.69
CA GLU A 51 36.20 -14.98 -3.34
C GLU A 51 35.77 -13.96 -2.27
N ALA A 52 36.05 -12.70 -2.47
CA ALA A 52 35.63 -11.63 -1.57
C ALA A 52 34.10 -11.49 -1.52
N CYS A 53 33.42 -11.63 -2.66
CA CYS A 53 31.97 -11.65 -2.72
C CYS A 53 31.39 -12.85 -2.00
N TYR A 54 31.92 -14.06 -2.20
CA TYR A 54 31.46 -15.28 -1.53
C TYR A 54 31.59 -15.17 -0.01
N LYS A 55 32.74 -14.70 0.50
CA LYS A 55 32.94 -14.50 1.93
C LYS A 55 31.98 -13.45 2.50
N ARG A 56 31.72 -12.38 1.75
CA ARG A 56 30.81 -11.31 2.18
C ARG A 56 29.37 -11.78 2.30
N LEU A 57 28.91 -12.62 1.37
CA LEU A 57 27.54 -13.16 1.37
C LEU A 57 27.43 -14.49 2.13
N GLY A 58 28.56 -15.03 2.62
CA GLY A 58 28.58 -16.31 3.29
C GLY A 58 28.16 -17.48 2.40
N LEU A 59 28.42 -17.41 1.08
CA LEU A 59 28.04 -18.47 0.13
C LEU A 59 28.89 -19.74 0.32
N ASP A 60 29.91 -19.68 1.13
CA ASP A 60 30.76 -20.77 1.57
C ASP A 60 30.15 -21.64 2.68
N ILE A 61 29.07 -21.15 3.34
CA ILE A 61 28.34 -21.87 4.39
C ILE A 61 27.02 -22.46 3.86
N PRO A 62 26.52 -23.56 4.50
CA PRO A 62 25.28 -24.21 4.07
C PRO A 62 24.08 -23.25 4.06
N ALA A 63 23.18 -23.41 3.09
CA ALA A 63 22.03 -22.52 2.90
C ALA A 63 21.12 -22.40 4.14
N TYR A 64 20.94 -23.48 4.91
CA TYR A 64 20.12 -23.44 6.12
C TYR A 64 20.73 -22.57 7.23
N GLU A 65 22.08 -22.57 7.36
CA GLU A 65 22.77 -21.69 8.32
C GLU A 65 22.70 -20.23 7.89
N ARG A 66 22.82 -19.95 6.59
CA ARG A 66 22.62 -18.62 6.03
C ARG A 66 21.21 -18.10 6.28
N TYR A 67 20.19 -18.96 6.05
CA TYR A 67 18.81 -18.58 6.34
C TYR A 67 18.60 -18.20 7.79
N VAL A 68 19.07 -19.03 8.72
CA VAL A 68 18.92 -18.77 10.16
C VAL A 68 19.64 -17.46 10.56
N SER A 69 20.89 -17.28 10.12
CA SER A 69 21.66 -16.07 10.38
C SER A 69 20.98 -14.82 9.82
N TRP A 70 20.52 -14.89 8.58
CA TRP A 70 19.77 -13.80 7.93
C TRP A 70 18.45 -13.51 8.64
N ALA A 71 17.68 -14.53 8.99
CA ALA A 71 16.39 -14.34 9.68
C ALA A 71 16.57 -13.72 11.07
N ILE A 72 17.62 -14.11 11.81
CA ILE A 72 17.96 -13.47 13.10
C ILE A 72 18.35 -12.01 12.87
N GLY A 73 19.18 -11.70 11.86
CA GLY A 73 19.54 -10.33 11.48
C GLY A 73 18.31 -9.49 11.18
N VAL A 74 17.38 -9.99 10.37
CA VAL A 74 16.11 -9.33 10.05
C VAL A 74 15.30 -8.99 11.31
N ILE A 75 15.19 -9.93 12.25
CA ILE A 75 14.47 -9.71 13.53
C ILE A 75 15.17 -8.62 14.36
N GLN A 76 16.48 -8.52 14.30
CA GLN A 76 17.28 -7.49 14.98
C GLN A 76 17.32 -6.15 14.22
N GLY A 77 16.71 -6.10 13.02
CA GLY A 77 16.71 -4.92 12.17
C GLY A 77 17.99 -4.73 11.35
N ASP A 78 18.81 -5.76 11.22
CA ASP A 78 19.98 -5.78 10.34
C ASP A 78 19.65 -6.58 9.06
N PHE A 79 19.58 -5.87 7.93
CA PHE A 79 19.29 -6.46 6.62
C PHE A 79 20.56 -6.81 5.82
N GLY A 80 21.75 -6.59 6.38
CA GLY A 80 23.03 -6.86 5.74
C GLY A 80 23.50 -5.77 4.79
N TYR A 81 24.24 -6.17 3.76
CA TYR A 81 24.89 -5.26 2.81
C TYR A 81 24.38 -5.47 1.38
N SER A 82 24.25 -4.37 0.65
CA SER A 82 23.98 -4.35 -0.78
C SER A 82 25.19 -4.85 -1.58
N LEU A 83 24.95 -5.55 -2.67
CA LEU A 83 25.99 -5.93 -3.63
C LEU A 83 26.45 -4.73 -4.46
N SER A 84 25.50 -3.90 -4.91
CA SER A 84 25.76 -2.86 -5.90
C SER A 84 26.45 -1.60 -5.35
N GLY A 85 26.55 -1.42 -4.03
CA GLY A 85 27.12 -0.22 -3.45
C GLY A 85 27.95 -0.41 -2.20
N GLU A 86 28.15 -1.65 -1.75
CA GLU A 86 28.83 -1.95 -0.47
C GLU A 86 28.26 -1.25 0.76
N MET A 87 27.04 -0.65 0.61
CA MET A 87 26.37 0.09 1.66
C MET A 87 25.51 -0.83 2.51
N LYS A 88 25.30 -0.47 3.76
CA LYS A 88 24.30 -1.13 4.59
C LYS A 88 22.92 -0.96 3.97
N ILE A 89 22.18 -2.05 3.83
CA ILE A 89 20.82 -2.03 3.29
C ILE A 89 19.93 -1.10 4.13
N ASN A 90 20.11 -1.05 5.44
CA ASN A 90 19.40 -0.15 6.36
C ASN A 90 19.51 1.32 5.96
N ASP A 91 20.68 1.78 5.52
CA ASP A 91 20.92 3.18 5.16
C ASP A 91 20.21 3.56 3.86
N VAL A 92 20.03 2.57 2.97
CA VAL A 92 19.28 2.74 1.72
C VAL A 92 17.77 2.69 1.98
N LEU A 93 17.32 1.78 2.85
CA LEU A 93 15.91 1.52 3.11
C LEU A 93 15.24 2.64 3.90
N GLY A 94 15.89 3.18 4.93
CA GLY A 94 15.29 4.17 5.83
C GLY A 94 14.65 5.37 5.09
N PRO A 95 15.41 6.09 4.25
CA PRO A 95 14.88 7.19 3.44
C PRO A 95 13.77 6.76 2.48
N ARG A 96 13.89 5.58 1.86
CA ARG A 96 12.90 5.06 0.90
C ARG A 96 11.57 4.72 1.57
N VAL A 97 11.61 4.07 2.75
CA VAL A 97 10.40 3.82 3.59
C VAL A 97 9.70 5.12 3.93
N LYS A 98 10.45 6.11 4.44
CA LYS A 98 9.91 7.43 4.75
C LYS A 98 9.22 8.06 3.54
N ASN A 99 9.87 8.05 2.39
CA ASN A 99 9.33 8.66 1.17
C ASN A 99 8.03 7.96 0.72
N SER A 100 8.01 6.63 0.64
CA SER A 100 6.78 5.89 0.29
C SER A 100 5.65 6.15 1.29
N LEU A 101 5.95 6.25 2.59
CA LEU A 101 4.96 6.60 3.61
C LEU A 101 4.43 8.03 3.44
N VAL A 102 5.27 9.00 3.08
CA VAL A 102 4.83 10.38 2.79
C VAL A 102 3.88 10.39 1.59
N LEU A 103 4.25 9.72 0.50
CA LEU A 103 3.41 9.64 -0.70
C LEU A 103 2.07 8.96 -0.41
N ALA A 104 2.09 7.80 0.25
CA ALA A 104 0.89 7.06 0.62
C ALA A 104 0.00 7.89 1.57
N SER A 105 0.58 8.51 2.59
CA SER A 105 -0.18 9.33 3.56
C SER A 105 -0.83 10.54 2.89
N ALA A 106 -0.12 11.24 2.01
CA ALA A 106 -0.67 12.36 1.25
C ALA A 106 -1.84 11.92 0.36
N SER A 107 -1.68 10.76 -0.33
CA SER A 107 -2.73 10.20 -1.18
C SER A 107 -3.97 9.79 -0.38
N ILE A 108 -3.79 9.21 0.79
CA ILE A 108 -4.87 8.81 1.71
C ILE A 108 -5.62 10.05 2.22
N LEU A 109 -4.88 11.07 2.67
CA LEU A 109 -5.47 12.31 3.23
C LEU A 109 -6.31 13.08 2.21
N ILE A 110 -5.97 13.00 0.94
CA ILE A 110 -6.71 13.65 -0.15
C ILE A 110 -7.79 12.71 -0.70
N GLY A 111 -7.44 11.48 -1.04
CA GLY A 111 -8.32 10.57 -1.76
C GLY A 111 -9.50 10.06 -0.92
N ILE A 112 -9.31 9.76 0.38
CA ILE A 112 -10.40 9.26 1.22
C ILE A 112 -11.53 10.28 1.38
N PRO A 113 -11.28 11.54 1.76
CA PRO A 113 -12.35 12.54 1.87
C PRO A 113 -13.09 12.75 0.55
N ILE A 114 -12.36 12.81 -0.57
CA ILE A 114 -12.97 12.97 -1.90
C ILE A 114 -13.82 11.74 -2.23
N ALA A 115 -13.34 10.54 -1.99
CA ALA A 115 -14.08 9.31 -2.24
C ALA A 115 -15.38 9.22 -1.42
N LEU A 116 -15.31 9.55 -0.13
CA LEU A 116 -16.49 9.62 0.73
C LEU A 116 -17.50 10.63 0.21
N LEU A 117 -17.04 11.82 -0.11
CA LEU A 117 -17.90 12.89 -0.64
C LEU A 117 -18.58 12.46 -1.94
N LEU A 118 -17.82 11.98 -2.92
CA LEU A 118 -18.36 11.55 -4.21
C LEU A 118 -19.30 10.35 -4.08
N GLY A 119 -18.95 9.37 -3.22
CA GLY A 119 -19.80 8.20 -2.98
C GLY A 119 -21.14 8.57 -2.31
N ILE A 120 -21.14 9.52 -1.37
CA ILE A 120 -22.35 10.02 -0.74
C ILE A 120 -23.19 10.81 -1.74
N ILE A 121 -22.57 11.73 -2.50
CA ILE A 121 -23.27 12.52 -3.53
C ILE A 121 -23.97 11.58 -4.52
N THR A 122 -23.26 10.62 -5.09
CA THR A 122 -23.82 9.69 -6.08
C THR A 122 -24.93 8.84 -5.50
N ALA A 123 -24.87 8.45 -4.23
CA ALA A 123 -25.93 7.70 -3.58
C ALA A 123 -27.19 8.54 -3.31
N LEU A 124 -27.04 9.79 -2.82
CA LEU A 124 -28.16 10.68 -2.51
C LEU A 124 -28.89 11.19 -3.76
N TRP A 125 -28.13 11.39 -4.85
CA TRP A 125 -28.70 11.78 -6.16
C TRP A 125 -28.76 10.62 -7.14
N ARG A 126 -29.03 9.41 -6.63
CA ARG A 126 -29.13 8.19 -7.43
C ARG A 126 -29.97 8.38 -8.67
N ASP A 127 -29.49 7.88 -9.81
CA ASP A 127 -30.11 7.92 -11.14
C ASP A 127 -30.35 9.35 -11.70
N LYS A 128 -29.72 10.39 -11.06
CA LYS A 128 -29.74 11.77 -11.55
C LYS A 128 -28.39 12.15 -12.15
N MET A 129 -28.31 13.32 -12.82
CA MET A 129 -27.10 13.81 -13.50
C MET A 129 -25.82 13.74 -12.67
N PRO A 130 -25.77 14.14 -11.39
CA PRO A 130 -24.54 14.02 -10.59
C PRO A 130 -24.07 12.57 -10.45
N ASP A 131 -25.01 11.62 -10.23
CA ASP A 131 -24.68 10.20 -10.14
C ASP A 131 -24.14 9.67 -11.48
N ILE A 132 -24.81 9.98 -12.57
CA ILE A 132 -24.42 9.50 -13.91
C ILE A 132 -23.01 9.99 -14.27
N ILE A 133 -22.75 11.30 -14.10
CA ILE A 133 -21.46 11.91 -14.45
C ILE A 133 -20.33 11.33 -13.59
N ILE A 134 -20.49 11.35 -12.26
CA ILE A 134 -19.44 10.87 -11.33
C ILE A 134 -19.22 9.37 -11.51
N SER A 135 -20.28 8.57 -11.63
CA SER A 135 -20.17 7.12 -11.83
C SER A 135 -19.50 6.78 -13.15
N THR A 136 -19.81 7.49 -14.23
CA THR A 136 -19.16 7.31 -15.52
C THR A 136 -17.66 7.64 -15.41
N PHE A 137 -17.30 8.75 -14.77
CA PHE A 137 -15.90 9.11 -14.56
C PHE A 137 -15.15 8.09 -13.69
N THR A 138 -15.77 7.61 -12.61
CA THR A 138 -15.14 6.60 -11.74
C THR A 138 -14.96 5.26 -12.45
N ILE A 139 -15.94 4.82 -13.27
CA ILE A 139 -15.80 3.60 -14.09
C ILE A 139 -14.66 3.76 -15.09
N PHE A 140 -14.59 4.89 -15.78
CA PHE A 140 -13.52 5.19 -16.73
C PHE A 140 -12.14 5.16 -16.05
N SER A 141 -12.01 5.81 -14.88
CA SER A 141 -10.76 5.85 -14.10
C SER A 141 -10.32 4.45 -13.63
N MET A 142 -11.25 3.54 -13.35
CA MET A 142 -10.92 2.17 -12.94
C MET A 142 -10.55 1.26 -14.11
N THR A 143 -11.01 1.57 -15.30
CA THR A 143 -10.78 0.75 -16.51
C THR A 143 -9.39 0.99 -17.09
N ILE A 144 -8.86 2.20 -16.92
CA ILE A 144 -7.53 2.56 -17.42
C ILE A 144 -6.46 2.01 -16.47
N PRO A 145 -5.46 1.25 -16.96
CA PRO A 145 -4.32 0.85 -16.14
C PRO A 145 -3.60 2.04 -15.50
N GLU A 146 -3.15 1.85 -14.25
CA GLU A 146 -2.55 2.92 -13.43
C GLU A 146 -1.40 3.65 -14.15
N PHE A 147 -0.49 2.91 -14.78
CA PHE A 147 0.64 3.49 -15.49
C PHE A 147 0.23 4.37 -16.67
N ILE A 148 -0.87 4.02 -17.37
CA ILE A 148 -1.39 4.83 -18.47
C ILE A 148 -1.97 6.14 -17.91
N SER A 149 -2.76 6.07 -16.84
CA SER A 149 -3.32 7.26 -16.18
C SER A 149 -2.22 8.18 -15.69
N ALA A 150 -1.16 7.63 -15.07
CA ALA A 150 0.00 8.39 -14.61
C ALA A 150 0.75 9.05 -15.77
N THR A 151 0.99 8.31 -16.87
CA THR A 151 1.66 8.84 -18.06
C THR A 151 0.82 9.92 -18.76
N LEU A 152 -0.50 9.75 -18.84
CA LEU A 152 -1.40 10.77 -19.40
C LEU A 152 -1.41 12.04 -18.53
N LEU A 153 -1.35 11.91 -17.20
CA LEU A 153 -1.22 13.06 -16.30
C LEU A 153 0.09 13.81 -16.54
N ILE A 154 1.21 13.11 -16.71
CA ILE A 154 2.50 13.73 -17.07
C ILE A 154 2.36 14.46 -18.41
N LEU A 155 1.84 13.80 -19.44
CA LEU A 155 1.69 14.39 -20.76
C LEU A 155 0.83 15.66 -20.74
N ILE A 156 -0.33 15.60 -20.09
CA ILE A 156 -1.27 16.72 -20.09
C ILE A 156 -0.81 17.83 -19.14
N VAL A 157 -0.48 17.50 -17.89
CA VAL A 157 -0.28 18.50 -16.84
C VAL A 157 1.15 19.03 -16.82
N ALA A 158 2.15 18.16 -17.09
CA ALA A 158 3.54 18.57 -17.03
C ALA A 158 4.10 19.03 -18.39
N ILE A 159 3.69 18.39 -19.50
CA ILE A 159 4.25 18.70 -20.81
C ILE A 159 3.39 19.71 -21.59
N TRP A 160 2.06 19.53 -21.66
CA TRP A 160 1.20 20.44 -22.44
C TRP A 160 0.81 21.71 -21.69
N LEU A 161 0.48 21.58 -20.38
CA LEU A 161 0.04 22.70 -19.56
C LEU A 161 1.19 23.36 -18.79
N GLU A 162 2.29 22.64 -18.58
CA GLU A 162 3.48 23.08 -17.81
C GLU A 162 3.14 23.57 -16.38
N TRP A 163 2.09 23.00 -15.78
CA TRP A 163 1.62 23.42 -14.46
C TRP A 163 2.40 22.82 -13.30
N LEU A 164 2.80 21.54 -13.44
CA LEU A 164 3.47 20.77 -12.40
C LEU A 164 4.64 19.96 -13.00
N PRO A 165 5.67 19.67 -12.21
CA PRO A 165 6.77 18.83 -12.67
C PRO A 165 6.29 17.39 -12.93
N GLY A 166 6.68 16.82 -14.08
CA GLY A 166 6.33 15.44 -14.46
C GLY A 166 7.21 14.37 -13.83
N ILE A 167 8.37 14.74 -13.31
CA ILE A 167 9.35 13.83 -12.68
C ILE A 167 9.79 14.43 -11.35
N VAL A 168 9.89 13.57 -10.35
CA VAL A 168 10.35 13.96 -9.01
C VAL A 168 11.88 13.91 -8.98
N ILE A 169 12.50 15.07 -8.80
CA ILE A 169 13.95 15.21 -8.68
C ILE A 169 14.26 15.76 -7.29
N VAL A 170 14.47 14.85 -6.34
CA VAL A 170 14.82 15.18 -4.96
C VAL A 170 15.90 14.25 -4.46
N PRO A 171 16.79 14.69 -3.55
CA PRO A 171 17.77 13.82 -2.91
C PRO A 171 17.07 12.68 -2.15
N THR A 172 17.74 11.54 -2.02
CA THR A 172 17.18 10.37 -1.30
C THR A 172 16.86 10.68 0.17
N GLY A 173 17.58 11.60 0.80
CA GLY A 173 17.35 12.05 2.19
C GLY A 173 16.48 13.29 2.34
N ALA A 174 15.81 13.76 1.29
CA ALA A 174 15.01 14.99 1.30
C ALA A 174 14.06 15.08 2.50
N SER A 175 13.88 16.27 3.03
CA SER A 175 12.90 16.56 4.07
C SER A 175 11.46 16.46 3.52
N VAL A 176 10.48 16.31 4.41
CA VAL A 176 9.06 16.24 3.99
C VAL A 176 8.63 17.52 3.26
N SER A 177 9.14 18.68 3.71
CA SER A 177 8.87 19.98 3.07
C SER A 177 9.42 20.10 1.64
N GLU A 178 10.51 19.43 1.33
CA GLU A 178 11.08 19.37 -0.02
C GLU A 178 10.34 18.36 -0.90
N LEU A 179 9.80 17.29 -0.32
CA LEU A 179 9.00 16.30 -1.04
C LEU A 179 7.64 16.84 -1.46
N LEU A 180 6.91 17.52 -0.56
CA LEU A 180 5.53 17.93 -0.75
C LEU A 180 5.23 18.65 -2.08
N PRO A 181 6.01 19.65 -2.53
CA PRO A 181 5.75 20.32 -3.81
C PRO A 181 5.92 19.41 -5.02
N ASN A 182 6.79 18.40 -4.92
CA ASN A 182 7.15 17.51 -6.02
C ASN A 182 6.23 16.29 -6.14
N ILE A 183 5.44 15.96 -5.10
CA ILE A 183 4.57 14.79 -5.09
C ILE A 183 3.13 15.07 -5.52
N ILE A 184 2.79 16.30 -5.88
CA ILE A 184 1.40 16.68 -6.22
C ILE A 184 0.85 15.80 -7.34
N LEU A 185 1.59 15.64 -8.42
CA LEU A 185 1.15 14.85 -9.57
C LEU A 185 1.08 13.33 -9.27
N PRO A 186 2.08 12.71 -8.63
CA PRO A 186 1.98 11.35 -8.08
C PRO A 186 0.76 11.14 -7.17
N VAL A 187 0.52 12.08 -6.24
CA VAL A 187 -0.63 12.01 -5.32
C VAL A 187 -1.96 12.07 -6.09
N ILE A 188 -2.08 12.93 -7.09
CA ILE A 188 -3.29 12.98 -7.95
C ILE A 188 -3.50 11.64 -8.66
N ALA A 189 -2.44 11.05 -9.23
CA ALA A 189 -2.53 9.77 -9.94
C ALA A 189 -3.05 8.65 -9.04
N ILE A 190 -2.45 8.46 -7.87
CA ILE A 190 -2.85 7.46 -6.88
C ILE A 190 -4.27 7.74 -6.37
N SER A 191 -4.53 9.00 -5.98
CA SER A 191 -5.81 9.39 -5.40
C SER A 191 -6.97 9.20 -6.38
N MET A 192 -6.76 9.40 -7.68
CA MET A 192 -7.80 9.24 -8.70
C MET A 192 -8.33 7.80 -8.72
N ILE A 193 -7.44 6.81 -8.78
CA ILE A 193 -7.81 5.39 -8.84
C ILE A 193 -8.43 4.94 -7.52
N MET A 194 -7.78 5.30 -6.39
CA MET A 194 -8.28 5.00 -5.05
C MET A 194 -9.68 5.58 -4.82
N THR A 195 -9.88 6.84 -5.19
CA THR A 195 -11.17 7.54 -5.09
C THR A 195 -12.24 6.84 -5.91
N ALA A 196 -11.93 6.40 -7.12
CA ALA A 196 -12.89 5.73 -8.00
C ALA A 196 -13.40 4.41 -7.38
N HIS A 197 -12.49 3.56 -6.88
CA HIS A 197 -12.86 2.33 -6.20
C HIS A 197 -13.69 2.57 -4.95
N MET A 198 -13.23 3.46 -4.10
CA MET A 198 -13.84 3.72 -2.80
C MET A 198 -15.21 4.42 -2.93
N ALA A 199 -15.35 5.40 -3.83
CA ALA A 199 -16.62 6.09 -4.05
C ALA A 199 -17.73 5.13 -4.47
N ARG A 200 -17.45 4.14 -5.33
CA ARG A 200 -18.41 3.09 -5.71
C ARG A 200 -18.86 2.25 -4.53
N MET A 201 -17.93 1.85 -3.67
CA MET A 201 -18.25 1.06 -2.47
C MET A 201 -19.09 1.87 -1.49
N VAL A 202 -18.73 3.13 -1.25
CA VAL A 202 -19.50 4.05 -0.39
C VAL A 202 -20.90 4.26 -0.97
N ARG A 203 -21.02 4.52 -2.29
CA ARG A 203 -22.31 4.63 -2.97
C ARG A 203 -23.19 3.40 -2.73
N SER A 204 -22.66 2.21 -2.96
CA SER A 204 -23.40 0.97 -2.73
C SER A 204 -23.87 0.81 -1.29
N SER A 205 -22.98 1.08 -0.34
CA SER A 205 -23.28 1.00 1.09
C SER A 205 -24.39 2.00 1.52
N VAL A 206 -24.31 3.24 1.06
CA VAL A 206 -25.33 4.26 1.37
C VAL A 206 -26.68 3.86 0.78
N ILE A 207 -26.72 3.37 -0.46
CA ILE A 207 -27.98 2.92 -1.09
C ILE A 207 -28.59 1.73 -0.32
N GLN A 208 -27.79 0.75 0.09
CA GLN A 208 -28.28 -0.39 0.87
C GLN A 208 -28.86 0.05 2.21
N VAL A 209 -28.21 0.96 2.90
CA VAL A 209 -28.70 1.47 4.19
C VAL A 209 -29.97 2.31 4.01
N MET A 210 -30.06 3.12 2.96
CA MET A 210 -31.29 3.88 2.64
C MET A 210 -32.49 2.98 2.36
N ALA A 211 -32.28 1.78 1.85
CA ALA A 211 -33.34 0.81 1.59
C ALA A 211 -33.72 -0.03 2.83
N SER A 212 -33.06 0.15 3.97
CA SER A 212 -33.29 -0.63 5.18
C SER A 212 -34.60 -0.27 5.90
N ASP A 213 -35.21 -1.25 6.58
CA ASP A 213 -36.49 -1.11 7.26
C ASP A 213 -36.50 0.03 8.31
N TYR A 214 -35.41 0.21 9.05
CA TYR A 214 -35.32 1.26 10.07
C TYR A 214 -35.30 2.67 9.46
N VAL A 215 -34.76 2.84 8.23
CA VAL A 215 -34.80 4.11 7.50
C VAL A 215 -36.21 4.35 6.98
N GLN A 216 -36.87 3.31 6.45
CA GLN A 216 -38.27 3.39 6.02
C GLN A 216 -39.19 3.78 7.18
N MET A 217 -38.97 3.18 8.36
CA MET A 217 -39.71 3.54 9.58
C MET A 217 -39.46 4.99 10.02
N ALA A 218 -38.22 5.51 9.84
CA ALA A 218 -37.92 6.92 10.12
C ALA A 218 -38.67 7.86 9.17
N ILE A 219 -38.79 7.50 7.90
CA ILE A 219 -39.57 8.26 6.89
C ILE A 219 -41.05 8.27 7.29
N LEU A 220 -41.62 7.12 7.63
CA LEU A 220 -43.02 7.00 8.05
C LEU A 220 -43.34 7.79 9.32
N LYS A 221 -42.35 7.97 10.21
CA LYS A 221 -42.44 8.82 11.41
C LYS A 221 -42.28 10.32 11.13
N GLY A 222 -42.13 10.71 9.87
CA GLY A 222 -42.01 12.13 9.48
C GLY A 222 -40.64 12.76 9.82
N VAL A 223 -39.59 11.98 9.98
CA VAL A 223 -38.25 12.54 10.25
C VAL A 223 -37.79 13.32 9.01
N PRO A 224 -37.34 14.58 9.15
CA PRO A 224 -36.86 15.38 8.05
C PRO A 224 -35.72 14.70 7.29
N TYR A 225 -35.74 14.76 5.94
CA TYR A 225 -34.81 14.04 5.07
C TYR A 225 -33.33 14.17 5.47
N TRP A 226 -32.84 15.41 5.64
CA TRP A 226 -31.44 15.64 6.00
C TRP A 226 -31.09 15.12 7.39
N LYS A 227 -32.01 15.20 8.35
CA LYS A 227 -31.83 14.62 9.69
C LYS A 227 -31.74 13.10 9.62
N MET A 228 -32.57 12.48 8.77
CA MET A 228 -32.53 11.05 8.50
C MET A 228 -31.18 10.66 7.88
N VAL A 229 -30.73 11.38 6.85
CA VAL A 229 -29.46 11.12 6.16
C VAL A 229 -28.28 11.21 7.14
N PHE A 230 -28.10 12.35 7.81
CA PHE A 230 -26.92 12.57 8.66
C PHE A 230 -26.95 11.81 9.97
N LYS A 231 -28.11 11.57 10.58
CA LYS A 231 -28.21 10.94 11.91
C LYS A 231 -28.46 9.42 11.84
N HIS A 232 -29.07 8.91 10.77
CA HIS A 232 -29.47 7.51 10.68
C HIS A 232 -28.80 6.75 9.53
N VAL A 233 -28.63 7.37 8.34
CA VAL A 233 -28.07 6.68 7.18
C VAL A 233 -26.55 6.69 7.22
N LEU A 234 -25.90 7.84 7.20
CA LEU A 234 -24.45 7.96 7.05
C LEU A 234 -23.68 7.25 8.17
N PRO A 235 -24.03 7.36 9.48
CA PRO A 235 -23.27 6.67 10.50
C PRO A 235 -23.28 5.14 10.34
N ASN A 236 -24.37 4.57 9.79
CA ASN A 236 -24.47 3.13 9.55
C ASN A 236 -23.86 2.73 8.20
N ALA A 237 -23.99 3.56 7.18
CA ALA A 237 -23.42 3.31 5.84
C ALA A 237 -21.90 3.41 5.82
N LEU A 238 -21.31 4.23 6.69
CA LEU A 238 -19.86 4.39 6.76
C LEU A 238 -19.15 3.26 7.54
N LEU A 239 -19.87 2.44 8.31
CA LEU A 239 -19.26 1.29 8.98
C LEU A 239 -18.62 0.27 8.01
N PRO A 240 -19.31 -0.17 6.93
CA PRO A 240 -18.64 -0.96 5.90
C PRO A 240 -17.53 -0.21 5.15
N ALA A 241 -17.65 1.11 5.00
CA ALA A 241 -16.64 1.92 4.32
C ALA A 241 -15.28 1.89 5.07
N ILE A 242 -15.27 1.73 6.39
CA ILE A 242 -14.03 1.58 7.18
C ILE A 242 -13.23 0.36 6.73
N ASN A 243 -13.90 -0.78 6.50
CA ASN A 243 -13.24 -1.97 6.00
C ASN A 243 -12.68 -1.76 4.59
N VAL A 244 -13.40 -0.99 3.75
CA VAL A 244 -12.96 -0.64 2.40
C VAL A 244 -11.74 0.27 2.45
N VAL A 245 -11.74 1.28 3.33
CA VAL A 245 -10.56 2.15 3.57
C VAL A 245 -9.36 1.29 3.93
N ALA A 246 -9.52 0.37 4.85
CA ALA A 246 -8.47 -0.52 5.30
C ALA A 246 -7.89 -1.38 4.17
N LEU A 247 -8.77 -2.02 3.38
CA LEU A 247 -8.37 -2.79 2.20
C LEU A 247 -7.70 -1.92 1.14
N THR A 248 -8.19 -0.70 0.94
CA THR A 248 -7.62 0.25 -0.02
C THR A 248 -6.21 0.69 0.40
N ILE A 249 -5.99 0.95 1.70
CA ILE A 249 -4.66 1.26 2.23
C ILE A 249 -3.69 0.08 2.02
N ALA A 250 -4.15 -1.15 2.26
CA ALA A 250 -3.34 -2.34 2.02
C ALA A 250 -3.01 -2.53 0.52
N TRP A 251 -3.99 -2.27 -0.37
CA TRP A 251 -3.80 -2.32 -1.82
C TRP A 251 -2.88 -1.20 -2.34
N LEU A 252 -2.91 -0.02 -1.73
CA LEU A 252 -2.04 1.11 -2.07
C LEU A 252 -0.55 0.74 -2.08
N LEU A 253 -0.12 -0.18 -1.21
CA LEU A 253 1.27 -0.63 -1.18
C LEU A 253 1.72 -1.28 -2.50
N GLY A 254 0.83 -1.96 -3.21
CA GLY A 254 1.10 -2.50 -4.55
C GLY A 254 1.06 -1.44 -5.65
N GLY A 255 0.08 -0.53 -5.60
CA GLY A 255 -0.12 0.53 -6.60
C GLY A 255 0.93 1.64 -6.52
N VAL A 256 1.41 1.96 -5.32
CA VAL A 256 2.49 2.95 -5.14
C VAL A 256 3.76 2.59 -5.94
N VAL A 257 4.07 1.29 -6.12
CA VAL A 257 5.24 0.84 -6.90
C VAL A 257 5.22 1.40 -8.32
N VAL A 258 4.08 1.26 -9.01
CA VAL A 258 3.93 1.73 -10.40
C VAL A 258 4.09 3.24 -10.48
N THR A 259 3.41 3.96 -9.61
CA THR A 259 3.49 5.42 -9.56
C THR A 259 4.89 5.91 -9.23
N GLU A 260 5.59 5.29 -8.27
CA GLU A 260 6.97 5.64 -7.91
C GLU A 260 7.93 5.48 -9.09
N VAL A 261 7.75 4.43 -9.89
CA VAL A 261 8.57 4.20 -11.10
C VAL A 261 8.26 5.23 -12.17
N VAL A 262 6.97 5.45 -12.49
CA VAL A 262 6.56 6.37 -13.57
C VAL A 262 6.98 7.81 -13.29
N PHE A 263 6.82 8.29 -12.05
CA PHE A 263 7.20 9.64 -11.64
C PHE A 263 8.63 9.78 -11.16
N ASN A 264 9.45 8.72 -11.25
CA ASN A 264 10.84 8.70 -10.77
C ASN A 264 10.95 9.05 -9.27
N TYR A 265 9.93 8.70 -8.47
CA TYR A 265 9.89 9.01 -7.05
C TYR A 265 10.81 8.07 -6.24
N PRO A 266 11.68 8.58 -5.35
CA PRO A 266 12.65 7.76 -4.63
C PRO A 266 12.01 7.03 -3.44
N GLY A 267 11.12 6.08 -3.71
CA GLY A 267 10.43 5.25 -2.74
C GLY A 267 10.87 3.77 -2.76
N LEU A 268 10.16 2.93 -2.00
CA LEU A 268 10.42 1.48 -1.88
C LEU A 268 10.14 0.73 -3.19
N GLY A 269 9.03 1.04 -3.86
CA GLY A 269 8.65 0.34 -5.09
C GLY A 269 9.63 0.58 -6.23
N ARG A 270 10.13 1.80 -6.36
CA ARG A 270 11.21 2.09 -7.29
C ARG A 270 12.49 1.34 -6.91
N LEU A 271 12.84 1.27 -5.63
CA LEU A 271 14.00 0.53 -5.17
C LEU A 271 13.90 -0.97 -5.50
N VAL A 272 12.69 -1.57 -5.44
CA VAL A 272 12.48 -2.96 -5.87
C VAL A 272 12.89 -3.15 -7.32
N ILE A 273 12.42 -2.27 -8.22
CA ILE A 273 12.72 -2.38 -9.66
C ILE A 273 14.22 -2.14 -9.91
N GLU A 274 14.81 -1.13 -9.27
CA GLU A 274 16.25 -0.85 -9.35
C GLU A 274 17.08 -2.06 -8.89
N SER A 275 16.73 -2.66 -7.75
CA SER A 275 17.47 -3.80 -7.18
C SER A 275 17.33 -5.07 -8.02
N ILE A 276 16.15 -5.33 -8.59
CA ILE A 276 15.94 -6.45 -9.52
C ILE A 276 16.76 -6.25 -10.80
N SER A 277 16.73 -5.03 -11.36
CA SER A 277 17.48 -4.69 -12.59
C SER A 277 18.99 -4.80 -12.40
N ASN A 278 19.47 -4.40 -11.21
CA ASN A 278 20.88 -4.47 -10.84
C ASN A 278 21.27 -5.86 -10.25
N ARG A 279 20.34 -6.81 -10.16
CA ARG A 279 20.56 -8.15 -9.59
C ARG A 279 21.09 -8.12 -8.15
N ASP A 280 20.71 -7.10 -7.38
CA ASP A 280 21.09 -6.95 -5.97
C ASP A 280 20.14 -7.80 -5.09
N LEU A 281 20.41 -9.10 -5.07
CA LEU A 281 19.54 -10.08 -4.41
C LEU A 281 19.36 -9.84 -2.90
N PRO A 282 20.39 -9.44 -2.11
CA PRO A 282 20.19 -9.10 -0.71
C PRO A 282 19.19 -7.95 -0.48
N VAL A 283 19.25 -6.91 -1.32
CA VAL A 283 18.28 -5.80 -1.24
C VAL A 283 16.87 -6.27 -1.63
N VAL A 284 16.74 -7.11 -2.65
CA VAL A 284 15.44 -7.69 -3.04
C VAL A 284 14.84 -8.52 -1.90
N GLN A 285 15.64 -9.34 -1.20
CA GLN A 285 15.19 -10.12 -0.03
C GLN A 285 14.70 -9.20 1.09
N ALA A 286 15.48 -8.18 1.43
CA ALA A 286 15.13 -7.21 2.46
C ALA A 286 13.82 -6.46 2.12
N LEU A 287 13.67 -6.02 0.88
CA LEU A 287 12.46 -5.34 0.39
C LEU A 287 11.22 -6.23 0.45
N ALA A 288 11.34 -7.51 0.08
CA ALA A 288 10.23 -8.44 0.14
C ALA A 288 9.69 -8.60 1.58
N ILE A 289 10.59 -8.75 2.56
CA ILE A 289 10.21 -8.84 3.98
C ILE A 289 9.64 -7.53 4.51
N ILE A 290 10.22 -6.40 4.15
CA ILE A 290 9.72 -5.08 4.59
C ILE A 290 8.33 -4.82 4.03
N LEU A 291 8.11 -5.03 2.74
CA LEU A 291 6.81 -4.83 2.12
C LEU A 291 5.75 -5.78 2.70
N ALA A 292 6.10 -7.05 2.93
CA ALA A 292 5.22 -8.01 3.61
C ALA A 292 4.91 -7.57 5.05
N SER A 293 5.91 -7.07 5.78
CA SER A 293 5.74 -6.58 7.16
C SER A 293 4.83 -5.34 7.21
N ILE A 294 5.04 -4.38 6.32
CA ILE A 294 4.19 -3.19 6.18
C ILE A 294 2.75 -3.61 5.86
N TYR A 295 2.55 -4.54 4.93
CA TYR A 295 1.23 -5.07 4.59
C TYR A 295 0.54 -5.71 5.80
N VAL A 296 1.25 -6.54 6.55
CA VAL A 296 0.74 -7.18 7.78
C VAL A 296 0.38 -6.15 8.84
N ILE A 297 1.22 -5.14 9.06
CA ILE A 297 0.99 -4.05 10.03
C ILE A 297 -0.25 -3.24 9.64
N ILE A 298 -0.38 -2.86 8.38
CA ILE A 298 -1.54 -2.09 7.91
C ILE A 298 -2.84 -2.89 8.10
N ASN A 299 -2.84 -4.17 7.73
CA ASN A 299 -4.02 -5.01 7.95
C ASN A 299 -4.33 -5.19 9.44
N LEU A 300 -3.31 -5.27 10.32
CA LEU A 300 -3.51 -5.31 11.76
C LEU A 300 -4.17 -4.02 12.27
N ILE A 301 -3.66 -2.88 11.87
CA ILE A 301 -4.24 -1.56 12.21
C ILE A 301 -5.69 -1.48 11.71
N ALA A 302 -5.95 -1.93 10.50
CA ALA A 302 -7.27 -1.96 9.89
C ALA A 302 -8.28 -2.79 10.69
N ASP A 303 -7.88 -3.98 11.12
CA ASP A 303 -8.73 -4.85 11.93
C ASP A 303 -8.98 -4.24 13.33
N LEU A 304 -7.96 -3.66 13.95
CA LEU A 304 -8.10 -2.97 15.23
C LEU A 304 -9.06 -1.79 15.11
N LEU A 305 -8.94 -0.96 14.07
CA LEU A 305 -9.86 0.15 13.82
C LEU A 305 -11.30 -0.35 13.61
N THR A 306 -11.47 -1.43 12.85
CA THR A 306 -12.78 -2.05 12.63
C THR A 306 -13.40 -2.53 13.94
N LEU A 307 -12.63 -3.19 14.81
CA LEU A 307 -13.08 -3.64 16.12
C LEU A 307 -13.45 -2.46 17.05
N MET A 308 -12.66 -1.38 17.02
CA MET A 308 -12.91 -0.20 17.85
C MET A 308 -14.16 0.58 17.40
N LEU A 309 -14.42 0.66 16.11
CA LEU A 309 -15.47 1.47 15.53
C LEU A 309 -16.80 0.71 15.36
N ASN A 310 -16.81 -0.61 15.47
CA ASN A 310 -18.03 -1.41 15.34
C ASN A 310 -18.72 -1.64 16.71
N PRO A 311 -19.78 -0.88 17.04
CA PRO A 311 -20.46 -0.98 18.34
C PRO A 311 -21.17 -2.33 18.55
N ARG A 312 -21.51 -3.05 17.48
CA ARG A 312 -22.17 -4.36 17.57
C ARG A 312 -21.22 -5.44 18.12
N LEU A 313 -19.93 -5.34 17.84
CA LEU A 313 -18.92 -6.25 18.38
C LEU A 313 -18.67 -5.97 19.89
N LYS A 314 -18.78 -4.71 20.33
CA LYS A 314 -18.69 -4.34 21.75
C LYS A 314 -19.86 -4.88 22.58
N SER A 315 -21.08 -4.90 22.04
CA SER A 315 -22.27 -5.38 22.79
C SER A 315 -22.29 -6.89 23.01
N LEU A 316 -21.58 -7.67 22.20
CA LEU A 316 -21.39 -9.11 22.39
C LEU A 316 -20.40 -9.43 23.54
N GLN A 317 -19.53 -8.48 23.90
CA GLN A 317 -18.60 -8.63 25.02
C GLN A 317 -19.23 -8.32 26.39
N ILE A 318 -20.29 -7.51 26.42
CA ILE A 318 -20.94 -7.07 27.68
C ILE A 318 -22.02 -8.09 28.17
N LYS A 319 -22.42 -9.02 27.31
CA LYS A 319 -23.45 -10.06 27.63
C LYS A 319 -22.84 -11.38 28.16
N LYS A 320 -21.67 -11.35 28.72
CA LYS A 320 -21.07 -12.38 29.55
C LYS A 320 -20.58 -11.75 30.84
#